data_9216d6c5749de3c47700d1898c1bb778
#
_entry.id   9216d6c5749de3c47700d1898c1bb778
#
_cell.length_a   1.000
_cell.length_b   1.000
_cell.length_c   1.000
_cell.angle_alpha   90.00
_cell.angle_beta   90.00
_cell.angle_gamma   90.00
#
_symmetry.space_group_name_H-M   'P 1'
#
loop_
_entity.id
_entity.type
_entity.pdbx_description
1 polymer ?
#
loop_
_entity_poly.entity_id
_entity_poly.type
_entity_poly.pdbx_seq_one_letter_code
_entity_poly.pdbx_strand_id
1 'polypeptide(L)'
;VGPDTLTGAKAAAVWSEVLGRTIAYPGADTAGFEKNLRQFMPSWMAFDMRLMGERFLTDGMLPGAGDVERLTTLLGRPLRTYRDFVAEITAAA
;
A
#
# COMPACT_ATOMS: atom_id res chain seq x y z
N VAL A 1 6.48 0.07 -9.79
CA VAL A 1 5.02 -0.03 -10.08
C VAL A 1 4.59 -1.48 -10.04
N GLY A 2 3.35 -1.72 -9.64
CA GLY A 2 2.74 -3.04 -9.66
C GLY A 2 1.59 -3.08 -10.66
N PRO A 3 1.04 -4.28 -10.95
CA PRO A 3 -0.06 -4.41 -11.91
C PRO A 3 -1.41 -3.97 -11.35
N ASP A 4 -1.52 -3.82 -10.03
CA ASP A 4 -2.78 -3.54 -9.35
C ASP A 4 -2.90 -2.08 -8.97
N THR A 5 -4.11 -1.53 -9.10
CA THR A 5 -4.47 -0.26 -8.48
C THR A 5 -5.12 -0.56 -7.14
N LEU A 6 -4.45 -0.20 -6.06
CA LEU A 6 -4.87 -0.56 -4.70
C LEU A 6 -5.31 0.65 -3.89
N THR A 7 -6.30 0.41 -3.02
CA THR A 7 -6.66 1.30 -1.91
C THR A 7 -6.41 0.56 -0.61
N GLY A 8 -6.45 1.25 0.53
CA GLY A 8 -6.34 0.59 1.83
C GLY A 8 -7.40 -0.48 2.03
N ALA A 9 -8.64 -0.22 1.62
CA ALA A 9 -9.73 -1.19 1.70
C ALA A 9 -9.47 -2.41 0.84
N LYS A 10 -8.96 -2.23 -0.38
CA LYS A 10 -8.62 -3.36 -1.26
C LYS A 10 -7.48 -4.20 -0.71
N ALA A 11 -6.46 -3.56 -0.15
CA ALA A 11 -5.35 -4.27 0.50
C ALA A 11 -5.87 -5.10 1.68
N ALA A 12 -6.70 -4.52 2.54
CA ALA A 12 -7.29 -5.24 3.68
C ALA A 12 -8.14 -6.42 3.21
N ALA A 13 -8.87 -6.28 2.11
CA ALA A 13 -9.67 -7.36 1.55
C ALA A 13 -8.79 -8.53 1.09
N VAL A 14 -7.65 -8.26 0.45
CA VAL A 14 -6.70 -9.30 0.04
C VAL A 14 -6.15 -10.04 1.26
N TRP A 15 -5.72 -9.32 2.30
CA TRP A 15 -5.23 -9.95 3.52
C TRP A 15 -6.31 -10.79 4.20
N SER A 16 -7.55 -10.28 4.24
CA SER A 16 -8.68 -11.01 4.82
C SER A 16 -8.91 -12.34 4.09
N GLU A 17 -8.86 -12.31 2.79
CA GLU A 17 -9.10 -13.49 1.96
C GLU A 17 -7.99 -14.52 2.11
N VAL A 18 -6.74 -14.10 2.06
CA VAL A 18 -5.59 -15.00 2.15
C VAL A 18 -5.46 -15.61 3.54
N LEU A 19 -5.69 -14.82 4.60
CA LEU A 19 -5.59 -15.29 5.98
C LEU A 19 -6.82 -16.05 6.45
N GLY A 20 -7.95 -15.95 5.75
CA GLY A 20 -9.20 -16.59 6.13
C GLY A 20 -9.85 -15.97 7.35
N ARG A 21 -9.56 -14.70 7.64
CA ARG A 21 -10.17 -13.95 8.75
C ARG A 21 -10.32 -12.49 8.36
N THR A 22 -11.22 -11.78 9.02
CA THR A 22 -11.48 -10.37 8.72
C THR A 22 -10.32 -9.49 9.17
N ILE A 23 -9.73 -8.76 8.25
CA ILE A 23 -8.78 -7.70 8.49
C ILE A 23 -9.47 -6.39 8.09
N ALA A 24 -9.67 -5.51 9.05
CA ALA A 24 -10.37 -4.25 8.81
C ALA A 24 -9.41 -3.14 8.40
N TYR A 25 -9.86 -2.31 7.45
CA TYR A 25 -9.20 -1.04 7.16
C TYR A 25 -9.90 0.04 7.98
N PRO A 26 -9.20 0.67 8.94
CA PRO A 26 -9.85 1.61 9.86
C PRO A 26 -10.18 2.97 9.26
N GLY A 27 -9.83 3.21 7.99
CA GLY A 27 -10.06 4.48 7.31
C GLY A 27 -8.82 5.36 7.29
N ALA A 28 -8.98 6.57 6.73
CA ALA A 28 -7.90 7.49 6.46
C ALA A 28 -7.82 8.59 7.53
N ASP A 29 -7.54 8.23 8.78
CA ASP A 29 -7.32 9.19 9.86
C ASP A 29 -5.88 9.68 9.86
N THR A 30 -5.61 10.74 9.11
CA THR A 30 -4.26 11.29 8.98
C THR A 30 -3.76 11.95 10.27
N ALA A 31 -4.65 12.54 11.06
CA ALA A 31 -4.29 13.13 12.35
C ALA A 31 -3.89 12.05 13.35
N GLY A 32 -4.63 10.95 13.43
CA GLY A 32 -4.29 9.80 14.25
C GLY A 32 -2.98 9.15 13.81
N PHE A 33 -2.75 9.06 12.51
CA PHE A 33 -1.49 8.57 11.93
C PHE A 33 -0.30 9.41 12.40
N GLU A 34 -0.40 10.73 12.32
CA GLU A 34 0.65 11.64 12.82
C GLU A 34 0.90 11.44 14.31
N LYS A 35 -0.17 11.35 15.10
CA LYS A 35 -0.08 11.15 16.56
C LYS A 35 0.67 9.85 16.88
N ASN A 36 0.36 8.78 16.17
CA ASN A 36 1.05 7.50 16.36
C ASN A 36 2.52 7.58 15.99
N LEU A 37 2.85 8.25 14.90
CA LEU A 37 4.22 8.39 14.45
C LEU A 37 5.10 9.19 15.43
N ARG A 38 4.52 10.13 16.18
CA ARG A 38 5.27 10.91 17.18
C ARG A 38 5.88 10.05 18.28
N GLN A 39 5.41 8.83 18.47
CA GLN A 39 5.98 7.90 19.43
C GLN A 39 7.32 7.32 18.96
N PHE A 40 7.61 7.37 17.65
CA PHE A 40 8.76 6.73 17.04
C PHE A 40 9.70 7.68 16.31
N MET A 41 9.28 8.92 16.08
CA MET A 41 10.03 9.87 15.30
C MET A 41 9.79 11.31 15.78
N PRO A 42 10.68 12.27 15.43
CA PRO A 42 10.47 13.69 15.77
C PRO A 42 9.15 14.21 15.22
N SER A 43 8.57 15.20 15.92
CA SER A 43 7.26 15.74 15.52
C SER A 43 7.25 16.36 14.13
N TRP A 44 8.35 16.97 13.69
CA TRP A 44 8.45 17.54 12.33
C TRP A 44 8.38 16.45 11.26
N MET A 45 9.02 15.30 11.51
CA MET A 45 8.99 14.17 10.57
C MET A 45 7.59 13.53 10.53
N ALA A 46 6.97 13.36 11.69
CA ALA A 46 5.60 12.85 11.76
C ALA A 46 4.62 13.75 10.99
N PHE A 47 4.79 15.06 11.09
CA PHE A 47 3.98 16.02 10.34
C PHE A 47 4.21 15.90 8.84
N ASP A 48 5.46 15.80 8.41
CA ASP A 48 5.78 15.63 7.00
C ASP A 48 5.20 14.33 6.43
N MET A 49 5.28 13.24 7.19
CA MET A 49 4.69 11.96 6.79
C MET A 49 3.17 12.04 6.66
N ARG A 50 2.52 12.79 7.55
CA ARG A 50 1.09 13.06 7.44
C ARG A 50 0.74 13.78 6.14
N LEU A 51 1.48 14.84 5.82
CA LEU A 51 1.26 15.60 4.57
C LEU A 51 1.44 14.71 3.35
N MET A 52 2.46 13.86 3.35
CA MET A 52 2.68 12.89 2.28
C MET A 52 1.51 11.92 2.16
N GLY A 53 1.02 11.39 3.28
CA GLY A 53 -0.13 10.50 3.30
C GLY A 53 -1.39 11.16 2.78
N GLU A 54 -1.63 12.41 3.16
CA GLU A 54 -2.78 13.18 2.67
C GLU A 54 -2.72 13.38 1.15
N ARG A 55 -1.52 13.65 0.63
CA ARG A 55 -1.31 13.78 -0.81
C ARG A 55 -1.61 12.47 -1.54
N PHE A 56 -1.19 11.35 -1.00
CA PHE A 56 -1.48 10.04 -1.58
C PHE A 56 -2.97 9.71 -1.59
N LEU A 57 -3.71 10.15 -0.56
CA LEU A 57 -5.16 9.97 -0.51
C LEU A 57 -5.88 10.81 -1.57
N THR A 58 -5.36 12.00 -1.85
CA THR A 58 -5.97 12.93 -2.82
C THR A 58 -5.58 12.57 -4.26
N ASP A 59 -4.29 12.41 -4.53
CA ASP A 59 -3.75 12.27 -5.88
C ASP A 59 -3.40 10.82 -6.23
N GLY A 60 -3.17 9.98 -5.22
CA GLY A 60 -2.72 8.62 -5.42
C GLY A 60 -1.25 8.53 -5.85
N MET A 61 -0.82 7.30 -6.08
CA MET A 61 0.50 6.97 -6.64
C MET A 61 0.28 5.97 -7.77
N LEU A 62 -0.34 6.43 -8.84
CA LEU A 62 -0.66 5.56 -9.97
C LEU A 62 0.46 5.59 -11.00
N PRO A 63 0.73 4.44 -11.66
CA PRO A 63 1.68 4.44 -12.76
C PRO A 63 1.15 5.25 -13.94
N GLY A 64 2.06 5.81 -14.73
CA GLY A 64 1.71 6.47 -15.97
C GLY A 64 1.33 5.46 -17.06
N ALA A 65 0.80 5.97 -18.16
CA ALA A 65 0.45 5.13 -19.31
C ALA A 65 1.70 4.38 -19.82
N GLY A 66 1.57 3.07 -19.98
CA GLY A 66 2.66 2.24 -20.48
C GLY A 66 3.74 1.86 -19.47
N ASP A 67 3.68 2.35 -18.22
CA ASP A 67 4.71 2.05 -17.21
C ASP A 67 4.73 0.56 -16.84
N VAL A 68 3.56 -0.04 -16.68
CA VAL A 68 3.46 -1.46 -16.36
C VAL A 68 4.04 -2.33 -17.48
N GLU A 69 3.72 -2.01 -18.73
CA GLU A 69 4.23 -2.73 -19.90
C GLU A 69 5.75 -2.59 -20.02
N ARG A 70 6.29 -1.39 -19.80
CA ARG A 70 7.74 -1.17 -19.83
C ARG A 70 8.46 -1.97 -18.76
N LEU A 71 7.94 -1.97 -17.56
CA LEU A 71 8.54 -2.74 -16.47
C LEU A 71 8.44 -4.25 -16.72
N THR A 72 7.31 -4.72 -17.24
CA THR A 72 7.14 -6.12 -17.62
C THR A 72 8.16 -6.55 -18.66
N THR A 73 8.40 -5.69 -19.66
CA THR A 73 9.41 -5.96 -20.70
C THR A 73 10.82 -6.00 -20.12
N LEU A 74 11.16 -5.07 -19.23
CA LEU A 74 12.48 -5.02 -18.58
C LEU A 74 12.76 -6.24 -17.74
N LEU A 75 11.75 -6.72 -17.00
CA LEU A 75 11.89 -7.89 -16.13
C LEU A 75 11.81 -9.21 -16.89
N GLY A 76 11.25 -9.21 -18.11
CA GLY A 76 11.05 -10.42 -18.90
C GLY A 76 10.00 -11.36 -18.32
N ARG A 77 9.10 -10.86 -17.46
CA ARG A 77 8.04 -11.65 -16.81
C ARG A 77 6.89 -10.75 -16.39
N PRO A 78 5.68 -11.31 -16.18
CA PRO A 78 4.57 -10.54 -15.62
C PRO A 78 4.91 -10.00 -14.23
N LEU A 79 4.34 -8.84 -13.89
CA LEU A 79 4.52 -8.26 -12.56
C LEU A 79 3.74 -9.09 -11.54
N ARG A 80 4.32 -9.22 -10.35
CA ARG A 80 3.66 -9.90 -9.24
C ARG A 80 2.48 -9.08 -8.76
N THR A 81 1.31 -9.71 -8.60
CA THR A 81 0.14 -9.04 -8.03
C THR A 81 0.31 -8.90 -6.52
N TYR A 82 -0.43 -7.96 -5.94
CA TYR A 82 -0.42 -7.80 -4.48
C TYR A 82 -0.87 -9.07 -3.78
N ARG A 83 -1.89 -9.75 -4.32
CA ARG A 83 -2.38 -11.02 -3.79
C ARG A 83 -1.29 -12.10 -3.79
N ASP A 84 -0.52 -12.21 -4.86
CA ASP A 84 0.59 -13.17 -4.95
C ASP A 84 1.64 -12.90 -3.88
N PHE A 85 1.99 -11.63 -3.67
CA PHE A 85 2.93 -11.22 -2.63
C PHE A 85 2.41 -11.58 -1.22
N VAL A 86 1.15 -11.28 -0.94
CA VAL A 86 0.53 -11.60 0.37
C VAL A 86 0.51 -13.11 0.59
N ALA A 87 0.15 -13.88 -0.42
CA ALA A 87 0.13 -15.33 -0.32
C ALA A 87 1.53 -15.91 -0.04
N GLU A 88 2.57 -15.40 -0.70
CA GLU A 88 3.95 -15.83 -0.48
C GLU A 88 4.42 -15.54 0.95
N ILE A 89 4.16 -14.33 1.44
CA ILE A 89 4.58 -13.94 2.80
C ILE A 89 3.88 -14.78 3.86
N THR A 90 2.58 -15.01 3.71
CA THR A 90 1.82 -15.80 4.68
C THR A 90 2.19 -17.28 4.65
N ALA A 91 2.56 -17.81 3.50
CA ALA A 91 3.03 -19.19 3.38
C ALA A 91 4.43 -19.39 4.00
N ALA A 92 5.26 -18.36 3.98
CA ALA A 92 6.62 -18.42 4.54
C ALA A 92 6.65 -18.22 6.07
N ALA A 93 5.57 -17.71 6.65
CA ALA A 93 5.49 -17.39 8.08
C ALA A 93 5.29 -18.62 8.96
#